data_8f430b7de3ba6b4be6a0092688f0ca26
#
_entry.id   8f430b7de3ba6b4be6a0092688f0ca26
#
_cell.length_a   1.000
_cell.length_b   1.000
_cell.length_c   1.000
_cell.angle_alpha   90.00
_cell.angle_beta   90.00
_cell.angle_gamma   90.00
#
_symmetry.space_group_name_H-M   'P 1'
#
loop_
_entity.id
_entity.type
_entity.pdbx_description
1 polymer ?
#
loop_
_entity_poly.entity_id
_entity_poly.type
_entity_poly.pdbx_seq_one_letter_code
_entity_poly.pdbx_strand_id
1 'polypeptide(L)'
;DMVLARNDLARRLREAGEQPTIDGPFDRLSAILADVRNAITRMRMQRLEHLFGSLPRLVRDLSNELGKQVMVDFEGGEVELDREMVEMVRDPLTHIIRNAIDHGLEGPGERIKADKREIGLLKFAARQSGNRITLTISDDGRGINIERLAAKAVAAGIYSQAEVDVMSQRRKHYLIFEPGLSTADEVS
;
A
#
# COMPACT_ATOMS: atom_id res chain seq x y z
N ASP A 1 -2.41 26.48 8.92
CA ASP A 1 -3.23 27.25 9.58
C ASP A 1 -3.97 28.32 8.80
N MET A 2 -3.61 28.62 7.52
CA MET A 2 -4.44 29.47 6.64
C MET A 2 -5.85 28.91 6.44
N VAL A 3 -6.02 27.59 6.34
CA VAL A 3 -7.33 26.93 6.16
C VAL A 3 -8.22 27.13 7.39
N LEU A 4 -7.63 26.99 8.58
CA LEU A 4 -8.34 27.23 9.84
C LEU A 4 -8.75 28.69 9.98
N ALA A 5 -7.84 29.63 9.70
CA ALA A 5 -8.13 31.06 9.75
C ALA A 5 -9.24 31.45 8.75
N ARG A 6 -9.19 30.94 7.52
CA ARG A 6 -10.24 31.14 6.52
C ARG A 6 -11.60 30.57 7.00
N ASN A 7 -11.61 29.36 7.56
CA ASN A 7 -12.84 28.73 8.02
C ASN A 7 -13.47 29.50 9.22
N ASP A 8 -12.66 30.00 10.15
CA ASP A 8 -13.13 30.83 11.25
C ASP A 8 -13.70 32.17 10.75
N LEU A 9 -13.01 32.81 9.79
CA LEU A 9 -13.51 34.03 9.17
C LEU A 9 -14.83 33.79 8.42
N ALA A 10 -14.93 32.70 7.65
CA ALA A 10 -16.15 32.31 6.96
C ALA A 10 -17.33 32.06 7.91
N ARG A 11 -17.06 31.49 9.08
CA ARG A 11 -18.07 31.29 10.12
C ARG A 11 -18.55 32.64 10.71
N ARG A 12 -17.61 33.52 11.07
CA ARG A 12 -17.93 34.85 11.64
C ARG A 12 -18.71 35.73 10.67
N LEU A 13 -18.35 35.68 9.35
CA LEU A 13 -19.10 36.43 8.35
C LEU A 13 -20.53 35.91 8.21
N ARG A 14 -20.76 34.60 8.21
CA ARG A 14 -22.12 34.04 8.20
C ARG A 14 -22.94 34.40 9.44
N GLU A 15 -22.30 34.44 10.60
CA GLU A 15 -22.95 34.88 11.87
C GLU A 15 -23.30 36.37 11.85
N ALA A 16 -22.54 37.18 11.14
CA ALA A 16 -22.79 38.63 10.98
C ALA A 16 -23.89 38.99 9.98
N GLY A 17 -24.42 38.02 9.23
CA GLY A 17 -25.44 38.20 8.19
C GLY A 17 -24.84 38.56 6.80
N GLU A 18 -25.70 38.67 5.78
CA GLU A 18 -25.28 38.99 4.42
C GLU A 18 -24.62 40.39 4.35
N GLN A 19 -23.40 40.42 3.91
CA GLN A 19 -22.62 41.64 3.69
C GLN A 19 -22.09 41.68 2.25
N PRO A 20 -22.88 42.10 1.25
CA PRO A 20 -22.50 42.02 -0.17
C PRO A 20 -21.19 42.71 -0.54
N THR A 21 -20.76 43.68 0.26
CA THR A 21 -19.48 44.37 0.07
C THR A 21 -18.27 43.56 0.50
N ILE A 22 -18.45 42.53 1.32
CA ILE A 22 -17.38 41.67 1.86
C ILE A 22 -17.41 40.29 1.21
N ASP A 23 -18.58 39.76 0.88
CA ASP A 23 -18.74 38.40 0.36
C ASP A 23 -17.95 38.18 -0.93
N GLY A 24 -18.03 39.10 -1.89
CA GLY A 24 -17.28 39.00 -3.16
C GLY A 24 -15.75 38.99 -2.98
N PRO A 25 -15.15 39.96 -2.23
CA PRO A 25 -13.73 39.91 -1.87
C PRO A 25 -13.33 38.67 -1.09
N PHE A 26 -14.16 38.15 -0.19
CA PHE A 26 -13.89 36.95 0.58
C PHE A 26 -13.87 35.69 -0.31
N ASP A 27 -14.82 35.57 -1.24
CA ASP A 27 -14.83 34.45 -2.20
C ASP A 27 -13.60 34.46 -3.09
N ARG A 28 -13.19 35.65 -3.58
CA ARG A 28 -11.97 35.81 -4.35
C ARG A 28 -10.72 35.41 -3.57
N LEU A 29 -10.60 35.84 -2.30
CA LEU A 29 -9.52 35.44 -1.43
C LEU A 29 -9.50 33.92 -1.22
N SER A 30 -10.66 33.32 -1.00
CA SER A 30 -10.82 31.87 -0.83
C SER A 30 -10.37 31.09 -2.07
N ALA A 31 -10.69 31.59 -3.27
CA ALA A 31 -10.24 31.01 -4.53
C ALA A 31 -8.70 31.10 -4.66
N ILE A 32 -8.13 32.28 -4.41
CA ILE A 32 -6.66 32.45 -4.45
C ILE A 32 -5.95 31.50 -3.47
N LEU A 33 -6.45 31.39 -2.24
CA LEU A 33 -5.88 30.48 -1.24
C LEU A 33 -5.98 29.00 -1.69
N ALA A 34 -7.07 28.61 -2.36
CA ALA A 34 -7.21 27.28 -2.94
C ALA A 34 -6.19 27.04 -4.07
N ASP A 35 -5.99 28.03 -4.92
CA ASP A 35 -5.03 27.94 -6.02
C ASP A 35 -3.58 27.84 -5.49
N VAL A 36 -3.22 28.65 -4.50
CA VAL A 36 -1.91 28.57 -3.84
C VAL A 36 -1.69 27.20 -3.21
N ARG A 37 -2.68 26.69 -2.48
CA ARG A 37 -2.61 25.36 -1.89
C ARG A 37 -2.41 24.28 -2.96
N ASN A 38 -3.18 24.33 -4.04
CA ASN A 38 -3.07 23.40 -5.14
C ASN A 38 -1.71 23.48 -5.85
N ALA A 39 -1.15 24.68 -6.00
CA ALA A 39 0.19 24.89 -6.54
C ALA A 39 1.26 24.26 -5.63
N ILE A 40 1.19 24.49 -4.32
CA ILE A 40 2.12 23.89 -3.35
C ILE A 40 2.03 22.35 -3.39
N THR A 41 0.81 21.79 -3.42
CA THR A 41 0.62 20.35 -3.54
C THR A 41 1.27 19.80 -4.80
N ARG A 42 1.05 20.43 -5.96
CA ARG A 42 1.69 20.02 -7.23
C ARG A 42 3.21 20.08 -7.17
N MET A 43 3.80 21.07 -6.51
CA MET A 43 5.26 21.19 -6.35
C MET A 43 5.87 20.05 -5.50
N ARG A 44 5.07 19.38 -4.68
CA ARG A 44 5.50 18.27 -3.83
C ARG A 44 5.26 16.89 -4.45
N MET A 45 4.55 16.84 -5.59
CA MET A 45 4.27 15.57 -6.28
C MET A 45 5.58 15.00 -6.84
N GLN A 46 5.73 13.70 -6.70
CA GLN A 46 6.84 12.92 -7.23
C GLN A 46 6.27 11.72 -8.01
N ARG A 47 6.91 11.39 -9.12
CA ARG A 47 6.57 10.18 -9.86
C ARG A 47 7.01 8.95 -9.09
N LEU A 48 6.20 7.92 -9.13
CA LEU A 48 6.49 6.63 -8.48
C LEU A 48 7.71 5.93 -9.10
N GLU A 49 8.12 6.28 -10.32
CA GLU A 49 9.37 5.77 -10.93
C GLU A 49 10.59 6.01 -10.03
N HIS A 50 10.64 7.10 -9.26
CA HIS A 50 11.73 7.35 -8.31
C HIS A 50 11.72 6.36 -7.14
N LEU A 51 10.54 5.98 -6.64
CA LEU A 51 10.40 4.95 -5.63
C LEU A 51 10.76 3.58 -6.22
N PHE A 52 10.19 3.24 -7.37
CA PHE A 52 10.43 1.97 -8.07
C PHE A 52 11.90 1.78 -8.43
N GLY A 53 12.62 2.84 -8.81
CA GLY A 53 14.04 2.78 -9.15
C GLY A 53 14.95 2.28 -8.01
N SER A 54 14.52 2.37 -6.76
CA SER A 54 15.26 1.86 -5.60
C SER A 54 14.98 0.39 -5.29
N LEU A 55 13.83 -0.15 -5.71
CA LEU A 55 13.36 -1.48 -5.35
C LEU A 55 14.16 -2.63 -5.98
N PRO A 56 14.67 -2.55 -7.23
CA PRO A 56 15.47 -3.63 -7.81
C PRO A 56 16.71 -3.98 -6.99
N ARG A 57 17.35 -2.97 -6.39
CA ARG A 57 18.50 -3.21 -5.52
C ARG A 57 18.09 -3.96 -4.26
N LEU A 58 17.02 -3.52 -3.60
CA LEU A 58 16.46 -4.18 -2.41
C LEU A 58 16.10 -5.65 -2.71
N VAL A 59 15.38 -5.88 -3.82
CA VAL A 59 14.98 -7.24 -4.22
C VAL A 59 16.19 -8.12 -4.48
N ARG A 60 17.21 -7.60 -5.17
CA ARG A 60 18.45 -8.35 -5.44
C ARG A 60 19.17 -8.71 -4.15
N ASP A 61 19.31 -7.76 -3.23
CA ASP A 61 20.03 -7.98 -1.97
C ASP A 61 19.30 -9.06 -1.14
N LEU A 62 17.97 -8.98 -1.01
CA LEU A 62 17.14 -9.99 -0.33
C LEU A 62 17.15 -11.35 -1.05
N SER A 63 17.12 -11.35 -2.37
CA SER A 63 17.16 -12.58 -3.17
C SER A 63 18.48 -13.34 -2.97
N ASN A 64 19.59 -12.60 -2.91
CA ASN A 64 20.91 -13.18 -2.64
C ASN A 64 20.99 -13.74 -1.20
N GLU A 65 20.49 -13.00 -0.22
CA GLU A 65 20.43 -13.41 1.19
C GLU A 65 19.65 -14.73 1.35
N LEU A 66 18.53 -14.86 0.64
CA LEU A 66 17.62 -16.00 0.76
C LEU A 66 17.86 -17.11 -0.28
N GLY A 67 18.90 -17.00 -1.11
CA GLY A 67 19.24 -17.99 -2.14
C GLY A 67 18.16 -18.17 -3.21
N LYS A 68 17.39 -17.14 -3.51
CA LYS A 68 16.29 -17.15 -4.49
C LYS A 68 16.63 -16.29 -5.69
N GLN A 69 15.98 -16.58 -6.83
CA GLN A 69 16.11 -15.77 -8.04
C GLN A 69 14.80 -15.05 -8.29
N VAL A 70 14.82 -13.71 -8.32
CA VAL A 70 13.63 -12.89 -8.44
C VAL A 70 13.82 -11.79 -9.48
N MET A 71 12.89 -11.70 -10.40
CA MET A 71 12.76 -10.61 -11.36
C MET A 71 11.66 -9.68 -10.92
N VAL A 72 11.85 -8.38 -11.15
CA VAL A 72 10.84 -7.35 -10.86
C VAL A 72 10.31 -6.76 -12.16
N ASP A 73 9.00 -6.47 -12.16
CA ASP A 73 8.30 -5.79 -13.24
C ASP A 73 7.53 -4.57 -12.66
N PHE A 74 7.58 -3.44 -13.36
CA PHE A 74 6.98 -2.19 -12.89
C PHE A 74 6.03 -1.62 -13.94
N GLU A 75 4.82 -1.25 -13.51
CA GLU A 75 3.77 -0.61 -14.31
C GLU A 75 3.25 0.63 -13.58
N GLY A 76 3.01 1.74 -14.31
CA GLY A 76 2.42 2.96 -13.74
C GLY A 76 3.42 3.84 -12.98
N GLY A 77 4.70 3.82 -13.34
CA GLY A 77 5.73 4.67 -12.74
C GLY A 77 5.49 6.17 -12.93
N GLU A 78 4.69 6.54 -13.96
CA GLU A 78 4.27 7.92 -14.25
C GLU A 78 3.24 8.48 -13.26
N VAL A 79 2.60 7.62 -12.44
CA VAL A 79 1.66 8.06 -11.40
C VAL A 79 2.38 8.95 -10.40
N GLU A 80 1.77 10.10 -10.11
CA GLU A 80 2.33 11.08 -9.18
C GLU A 80 1.72 10.94 -7.79
N LEU A 81 2.58 10.98 -6.77
CA LEU A 81 2.21 10.87 -5.36
C LEU A 81 2.92 11.98 -4.56
N ASP A 82 2.25 12.50 -3.53
CA ASP A 82 2.89 13.45 -2.62
C ASP A 82 4.13 12.82 -1.97
N ARG A 83 5.19 13.59 -1.84
CA ARG A 83 6.47 13.15 -1.27
C ARG A 83 6.31 12.51 0.12
N GLU A 84 5.46 13.07 0.98
CA GLU A 84 5.21 12.50 2.31
C GLU A 84 4.56 11.10 2.21
N MET A 85 3.64 10.94 1.24
CA MET A 85 3.02 9.64 0.98
C MET A 85 4.03 8.63 0.43
N VAL A 86 4.96 9.05 -0.43
CA VAL A 86 6.05 8.19 -0.93
C VAL A 86 6.90 7.69 0.24
N GLU A 87 7.28 8.56 1.18
CA GLU A 87 8.04 8.15 2.36
C GLU A 87 7.22 7.21 3.27
N MET A 88 5.93 7.49 3.48
CA MET A 88 5.05 6.65 4.30
C MET A 88 4.87 5.22 3.76
N VAL A 89 4.87 5.03 2.44
CA VAL A 89 4.69 3.70 1.83
C VAL A 89 5.99 2.91 1.71
N ARG A 90 7.15 3.53 1.88
CA ARG A 90 8.46 2.89 1.72
C ARG A 90 8.68 1.69 2.65
N ASP A 91 8.44 1.87 3.95
CA ASP A 91 8.62 0.81 4.94
C ASP A 91 7.61 -0.34 4.77
N PRO A 92 6.29 -0.08 4.59
CA PRO A 92 5.33 -1.11 4.22
C PRO A 92 5.71 -1.88 2.96
N LEU A 93 6.20 -1.19 1.90
CA LEU A 93 6.64 -1.84 0.66
C LEU A 93 7.83 -2.78 0.93
N THR A 94 8.82 -2.32 1.69
CA THR A 94 9.99 -3.14 2.06
C THR A 94 9.55 -4.41 2.78
N HIS A 95 8.60 -4.30 3.71
CA HIS A 95 8.07 -5.46 4.44
C HIS A 95 7.31 -6.42 3.52
N ILE A 96 6.46 -5.90 2.61
CA ILE A 96 5.73 -6.72 1.63
C ILE A 96 6.71 -7.45 0.70
N ILE A 97 7.75 -6.77 0.21
CA ILE A 97 8.78 -7.36 -0.65
C ILE A 97 9.50 -8.49 0.09
N ARG A 98 9.91 -8.26 1.33
CA ARG A 98 10.56 -9.29 2.15
C ARG A 98 9.64 -10.50 2.32
N ASN A 99 8.38 -10.30 2.67
CA ASN A 99 7.41 -11.40 2.82
C ASN A 99 7.19 -12.17 1.52
N ALA A 100 7.09 -11.47 0.39
CA ALA A 100 6.93 -12.11 -0.91
C ALA A 100 8.15 -12.97 -1.27
N ILE A 101 9.36 -12.47 -1.05
CA ILE A 101 10.59 -13.20 -1.36
C ILE A 101 10.81 -14.33 -0.36
N ASP A 102 10.66 -14.09 0.93
CA ASP A 102 10.95 -15.08 1.99
C ASP A 102 9.92 -16.21 2.01
N HIS A 103 8.65 -15.85 2.10
CA HIS A 103 7.58 -16.82 2.33
C HIS A 103 6.73 -17.12 1.08
N GLY A 104 6.62 -16.18 0.14
CA GLY A 104 5.81 -16.32 -1.07
C GLY A 104 6.52 -17.14 -2.15
N LEU A 105 7.67 -16.68 -2.59
CA LEU A 105 8.40 -17.29 -3.71
C LEU A 105 9.14 -18.56 -3.26
N GLU A 106 9.07 -19.59 -4.07
CA GLU A 106 9.84 -20.84 -3.88
C GLU A 106 11.28 -20.69 -4.38
N GLY A 107 12.16 -21.52 -3.88
CA GLY A 107 13.52 -21.65 -4.43
C GLY A 107 13.54 -22.20 -5.86
N PRO A 108 14.63 -21.96 -6.64
CA PRO A 108 14.69 -22.34 -8.06
C PRO A 108 14.33 -23.81 -8.33
N GLY A 109 14.87 -24.74 -7.52
CA GLY A 109 14.61 -26.16 -7.66
C GLY A 109 13.16 -26.58 -7.35
N GLU A 110 12.49 -25.91 -6.41
CA GLU A 110 11.08 -26.15 -6.09
C GLU A 110 10.17 -25.62 -7.20
N ARG A 111 10.51 -24.46 -7.77
CA ARG A 111 9.77 -23.85 -8.88
C ARG A 111 9.77 -24.75 -10.13
N ILE A 112 10.93 -25.28 -10.50
CA ILE A 112 11.05 -26.22 -11.62
C ILE A 112 10.19 -27.47 -11.37
N LYS A 113 10.21 -28.03 -10.16
CA LYS A 113 9.37 -29.19 -9.80
C LYS A 113 7.87 -28.90 -9.86
N ALA A 114 7.47 -27.63 -9.68
CA ALA A 114 6.09 -27.17 -9.78
C ALA A 114 5.71 -26.68 -11.18
N ASP A 115 6.53 -26.98 -12.21
CA ASP A 115 6.34 -26.55 -13.61
C ASP A 115 6.24 -25.01 -13.77
N LYS A 116 6.95 -24.28 -12.90
CA LYS A 116 7.09 -22.82 -12.94
C LYS A 116 8.44 -22.42 -13.55
N ARG A 117 8.56 -21.17 -13.96
CA ARG A 117 9.85 -20.59 -14.34
C ARG A 117 10.80 -20.62 -13.14
N GLU A 118 12.08 -20.89 -13.38
CA GLU A 118 13.11 -20.91 -12.36
C GLU A 118 13.19 -19.59 -11.57
N ILE A 119 13.07 -18.47 -12.31
CA ILE A 119 13.09 -17.12 -11.76
C ILE A 119 11.67 -16.73 -11.33
N GLY A 120 11.49 -16.36 -10.06
CA GLY A 120 10.24 -15.82 -9.53
C GLY A 120 9.97 -14.42 -10.06
N LEU A 121 8.71 -14.06 -10.20
CA LEU A 121 8.27 -12.73 -10.63
C LEU A 121 7.60 -11.98 -9.48
N LEU A 122 8.09 -10.76 -9.24
CA LEU A 122 7.46 -9.79 -8.34
C LEU A 122 7.02 -8.58 -9.18
N LYS A 123 5.72 -8.35 -9.27
CA LYS A 123 5.14 -7.28 -10.08
C LYS A 123 4.60 -6.16 -9.21
N PHE A 124 4.96 -4.92 -9.57
CA PHE A 124 4.46 -3.69 -8.98
C PHE A 124 3.62 -2.94 -10.01
N ALA A 125 2.40 -2.59 -9.67
CA ALA A 125 1.56 -1.78 -10.52
C ALA A 125 0.95 -0.62 -9.74
N ALA A 126 1.00 0.58 -10.32
CA ALA A 126 0.35 1.76 -9.78
C ALA A 126 -0.72 2.26 -10.75
N ARG A 127 -1.87 2.61 -10.23
CA ARG A 127 -2.98 3.18 -11.02
C ARG A 127 -3.63 4.30 -10.25
N GLN A 128 -3.94 5.38 -10.96
CA GLN A 128 -4.71 6.49 -10.43
C GLN A 128 -6.13 6.48 -11.02
N SER A 129 -7.12 6.61 -10.16
CA SER A 129 -8.52 6.75 -10.54
C SER A 129 -9.15 7.86 -9.71
N GLY A 130 -9.34 9.02 -10.33
CA GLY A 130 -9.78 10.23 -9.64
C GLY A 130 -8.82 10.65 -8.52
N ASN A 131 -9.31 10.68 -7.30
CA ASN A 131 -8.53 11.05 -6.10
C ASN A 131 -7.94 9.84 -5.35
N ARG A 132 -7.95 8.65 -5.95
CA ARG A 132 -7.43 7.43 -5.36
C ARG A 132 -6.25 6.91 -6.17
N ILE A 133 -5.17 6.57 -5.46
CA ILE A 133 -4.03 5.83 -6.01
C ILE A 133 -4.05 4.42 -5.42
N THR A 134 -3.96 3.43 -6.28
CA THR A 134 -3.89 2.02 -5.91
C THR A 134 -2.52 1.50 -6.30
N LEU A 135 -1.77 1.03 -5.29
CA LEU A 135 -0.54 0.28 -5.49
C LEU A 135 -0.87 -1.21 -5.35
N THR A 136 -0.55 -1.99 -6.35
CA THR A 136 -0.73 -3.44 -6.36
C THR A 136 0.63 -4.10 -6.43
N ILE A 137 0.90 -5.01 -5.49
CA ILE A 137 2.09 -5.85 -5.48
C ILE A 137 1.60 -7.30 -5.61
N SER A 138 2.16 -8.05 -6.53
CA SER A 138 1.82 -9.45 -6.74
C SER A 138 3.08 -10.28 -7.00
N ASP A 139 3.08 -11.50 -6.51
CA ASP A 139 4.09 -12.51 -6.78
C ASP A 139 3.47 -13.74 -7.46
N ASP A 140 4.31 -14.55 -8.11
CA ASP A 140 3.94 -15.83 -8.72
C ASP A 140 4.38 -17.03 -7.87
N GLY A 141 4.49 -16.82 -6.54
CA GLY A 141 4.90 -17.82 -5.57
C GLY A 141 3.84 -18.86 -5.26
N ARG A 142 3.99 -19.54 -4.12
CA ARG A 142 3.10 -20.63 -3.66
C ARG A 142 1.75 -20.13 -3.13
N GLY A 143 1.60 -18.83 -2.98
CA GLY A 143 0.40 -18.22 -2.38
C GLY A 143 0.26 -18.51 -0.88
N ILE A 144 -0.91 -18.23 -0.34
CA ILE A 144 -1.22 -18.40 1.08
C ILE A 144 -1.79 -19.81 1.31
N ASN A 145 -1.17 -20.58 2.20
CA ASN A 145 -1.72 -21.85 2.63
C ASN A 145 -2.86 -21.61 3.63
N ILE A 146 -4.09 -21.61 3.10
CA ILE A 146 -5.32 -21.29 3.84
C ILE A 146 -5.58 -22.30 4.96
N GLU A 147 -5.28 -23.58 4.72
CA GLU A 147 -5.51 -24.65 5.69
C GLU A 147 -4.58 -24.50 6.89
N ARG A 148 -3.30 -24.22 6.63
CA ARG A 148 -2.32 -23.94 7.70
C ARG A 148 -2.69 -22.67 8.48
N LEU A 149 -3.15 -21.62 7.78
CA LEU A 149 -3.59 -20.38 8.40
C LEU A 149 -4.80 -20.61 9.30
N ALA A 150 -5.78 -21.36 8.82
CA ALA A 150 -6.96 -21.74 9.59
C ALA A 150 -6.61 -22.58 10.84
N ALA A 151 -5.71 -23.56 10.69
CA ALA A 151 -5.23 -24.36 11.80
C ALA A 151 -4.49 -23.52 12.87
N LYS A 152 -3.66 -22.54 12.43
CA LYS A 152 -3.01 -21.59 13.35
C LYS A 152 -4.03 -20.72 14.10
N ALA A 153 -5.11 -20.29 13.43
CA ALA A 153 -6.19 -19.48 14.04
C ALA A 153 -6.90 -20.26 15.16
N VAL A 154 -7.14 -21.55 14.95
CA VAL A 154 -7.72 -22.44 15.97
C VAL A 154 -6.74 -22.70 17.11
N ALA A 155 -5.47 -22.99 16.81
CA ALA A 155 -4.44 -23.22 17.80
C ALA A 155 -4.17 -21.99 18.69
N ALA A 156 -4.27 -20.79 18.12
CA ALA A 156 -4.17 -19.52 18.84
C ALA A 156 -5.43 -19.16 19.65
N GLY A 157 -6.51 -19.96 19.56
CA GLY A 157 -7.75 -19.70 20.27
C GLY A 157 -8.55 -18.50 19.75
N ILE A 158 -8.22 -17.99 18.55
CA ILE A 158 -8.91 -16.84 17.94
C ILE A 158 -10.26 -17.27 17.39
N TYR A 159 -10.32 -18.49 16.83
CA TYR A 159 -11.54 -19.11 16.31
C TYR A 159 -11.62 -20.57 16.77
N SER A 160 -12.84 -21.08 16.94
CA SER A 160 -13.09 -22.51 17.14
C SER A 160 -13.02 -23.28 15.81
N GLN A 161 -12.79 -24.58 15.86
CA GLN A 161 -12.81 -25.42 14.67
C GLN A 161 -14.14 -25.32 13.92
N ALA A 162 -15.26 -25.32 14.65
CA ALA A 162 -16.59 -25.21 14.08
C ALA A 162 -16.82 -23.91 13.31
N GLU A 163 -16.27 -22.78 13.82
CA GLU A 163 -16.35 -21.49 13.12
C GLU A 163 -15.51 -21.49 11.83
N VAL A 164 -14.32 -22.07 11.88
CA VAL A 164 -13.43 -22.19 10.71
C VAL A 164 -14.04 -23.09 9.63
N ASP A 165 -14.69 -24.20 10.02
CA ASP A 165 -15.29 -25.15 9.08
C ASP A 165 -16.42 -24.51 8.24
N VAL A 166 -17.19 -23.59 8.82
CA VAL A 166 -18.28 -22.88 8.14
C VAL A 166 -17.83 -21.61 7.42
N MET A 167 -16.57 -21.18 7.58
CA MET A 167 -16.04 -19.99 6.89
C MET A 167 -15.93 -20.20 5.39
N SER A 168 -16.34 -19.19 4.62
CA SER A 168 -16.09 -19.15 3.18
C SER A 168 -14.58 -19.08 2.91
N GLN A 169 -14.13 -19.55 1.73
CA GLN A 169 -12.73 -19.47 1.31
C GLN A 169 -12.21 -18.02 1.40
N ARG A 170 -13.01 -17.06 0.95
CA ARG A 170 -12.68 -15.64 1.05
C ARG A 170 -12.45 -15.20 2.50
N ARG A 171 -13.30 -15.64 3.45
CA ARG A 171 -13.13 -15.30 4.87
C ARG A 171 -11.86 -15.92 5.43
N LYS A 172 -11.53 -17.16 5.06
CA LYS A 172 -10.30 -17.83 5.48
C LYS A 172 -9.05 -17.10 4.99
N HIS A 173 -9.04 -16.51 3.78
CA HIS A 173 -7.93 -15.68 3.32
C HIS A 173 -7.72 -14.43 4.19
N TYR A 174 -8.81 -13.83 4.68
CA TYR A 174 -8.72 -12.64 5.53
C TYR A 174 -8.13 -12.92 6.92
N LEU A 175 -8.02 -14.19 7.34
CA LEU A 175 -7.37 -14.55 8.60
C LEU A 175 -5.89 -14.09 8.67
N ILE A 176 -5.24 -13.87 7.52
CA ILE A 176 -3.87 -13.35 7.47
C ILE A 176 -3.72 -11.96 8.10
N PHE A 177 -4.82 -11.20 8.21
CA PHE A 177 -4.85 -9.88 8.82
C PHE A 177 -5.24 -9.89 10.30
N GLU A 178 -5.53 -11.07 10.86
CA GLU A 178 -5.83 -11.17 12.29
C GLU A 178 -4.55 -10.99 13.11
N PRO A 179 -4.57 -10.11 14.13
CA PRO A 179 -3.43 -9.90 15.00
C PRO A 179 -2.96 -11.21 15.65
N GLY A 180 -1.67 -11.49 15.59
CA GLY A 180 -1.09 -12.71 16.16
C GLY A 180 -1.10 -13.94 15.26
N LEU A 181 -1.67 -13.87 14.05
CA LEU A 181 -1.64 -14.92 13.05
C LEU A 181 -0.57 -14.68 11.98
N SER A 182 0.69 -14.51 12.38
CA SER A 182 1.79 -14.55 11.42
C SER A 182 1.93 -15.95 10.82
N THR A 183 2.13 -16.03 9.50
CA THR A 183 2.48 -17.30 8.82
C THR A 183 3.93 -17.70 9.04
N ALA A 184 4.77 -16.80 9.57
CA ALA A 184 6.14 -17.08 9.96
C ALA A 184 6.16 -18.04 11.15
N ASP A 185 7.10 -19.00 11.13
CA ASP A 185 7.29 -19.95 12.23
C ASP A 185 8.04 -19.32 13.41
N GLU A 186 8.68 -18.16 13.19
CA GLU A 186 9.32 -17.33 14.22
C GLU A 186 9.14 -15.84 13.90
N VAL A 187 8.84 -15.06 14.94
CA VAL A 187 8.87 -13.59 14.86
C VAL A 187 10.35 -13.20 15.00
N SER A 188 10.96 -12.81 13.89
CA SER A 188 12.33 -12.24 13.89
C SER A 188 12.28 -10.82 14.41
#